data_0f677506901af76717362f33bbd12147
#
_entry.id   0f677506901af76717362f33bbd12147
#
_cell.length_a   1.000
_cell.length_b   1.000
_cell.length_c   1.000
_cell.angle_alpha   90.00
_cell.angle_beta   90.00
_cell.angle_gamma   90.00
#
_symmetry.space_group_name_H-M   'P 1'
#
loop_
_entity.id
_entity.type
_entity.pdbx_description
1 polymer ?
#
loop_
_entity_poly.entity_id
_entity_poly.type
_entity_poly.pdbx_seq_one_letter_code
_entity_poly.pdbx_strand_id
1 'polypeptide(L)'
;MTANPQSPTSMYGTILVTLDGTPSDRAIIEHVKQLAFLAKSRLVLLHVADGWAARTYGRDAISREISEDTVYLETVRSEFEALGIPAQAELAYGEPAEEIIKWVREKGCDLVAMSTHGHRFLADVFLGTTATRVRHSINVPILLLKAK
;
A
#
# COMPACT_ATOMS: atom_id res chain seq x y z
N MET A 1 39.45 -13.89 10.25
CA MET A 1 38.40 -12.86 10.02
C MET A 1 37.14 -13.32 10.68
N THR A 2 36.84 -12.76 11.80
CA THR A 2 35.53 -12.94 12.41
C THR A 2 34.53 -12.13 11.60
N ALA A 3 33.53 -12.81 11.03
CA ALA A 3 32.41 -12.14 10.44
C ALA A 3 31.84 -11.16 11.49
N ASN A 4 31.86 -9.89 11.17
CA ASN A 4 31.17 -8.89 11.96
C ASN A 4 29.71 -9.37 12.07
N PRO A 5 29.14 -9.55 13.26
CA PRO A 5 27.72 -9.85 13.36
C PRO A 5 27.02 -8.71 12.65
N GLN A 6 26.41 -9.05 11.51
CA GLN A 6 25.61 -8.07 10.78
C GLN A 6 24.64 -7.49 11.79
N SER A 7 24.69 -6.19 11.97
CA SER A 7 23.67 -5.48 12.72
C SER A 7 22.32 -6.00 12.24
N PRO A 8 21.40 -6.38 13.12
CA PRO A 8 20.14 -6.92 12.69
C PRO A 8 19.57 -6.01 11.61
N THR A 9 19.40 -6.55 10.43
CA THR A 9 18.74 -5.85 9.34
C THR A 9 17.46 -5.28 9.90
N SER A 10 17.31 -3.97 9.74
CA SER A 10 16.14 -3.27 10.24
C SER A 10 14.89 -4.06 9.93
N MET A 11 14.15 -4.46 10.95
CA MET A 11 12.86 -5.09 10.76
C MET A 11 11.98 -4.14 9.95
N TYR A 12 11.35 -4.64 8.90
CA TYR A 12 10.55 -3.85 7.97
C TYR A 12 11.34 -2.76 7.21
N GLY A 13 12.39 -3.17 6.54
CA GLY A 13 13.20 -2.26 5.71
C GLY A 13 12.42 -1.62 4.57
N THR A 14 11.49 -2.35 3.96
CA THR A 14 10.62 -1.85 2.88
C THR A 14 9.18 -2.28 3.12
N ILE A 15 8.29 -1.31 3.31
CA ILE A 15 6.87 -1.55 3.56
C ILE A 15 6.07 -1.19 2.31
N LEU A 16 5.28 -2.13 1.81
CA LEU A 16 4.27 -1.85 0.81
C LEU A 16 3.00 -1.36 1.51
N VAL A 17 2.56 -0.16 1.18
CA VAL A 17 1.31 0.43 1.71
C VAL A 17 0.31 0.50 0.57
N THR A 18 -0.79 -0.24 0.68
CA THR A 18 -1.85 -0.19 -0.31
C THR A 18 -2.82 0.94 0.02
N LEU A 19 -3.14 1.74 -0.96
CA LEU A 19 -4.04 2.88 -0.83
C LEU A 19 -5.15 2.77 -1.87
N ASP A 20 -6.36 3.14 -1.52
CA ASP A 20 -7.50 3.10 -2.44
C ASP A 20 -7.94 4.49 -2.93
N GLY A 21 -7.27 5.55 -2.48
CA GLY A 21 -7.55 6.92 -2.91
C GLY A 21 -8.74 7.55 -2.22
N THR A 22 -9.20 6.98 -1.12
CA THR A 22 -10.34 7.48 -0.35
C THR A 22 -9.93 7.93 1.05
N PRO A 23 -10.79 8.70 1.75
CA PRO A 23 -10.52 9.07 3.14
C PRO A 23 -10.26 7.89 4.09
N SER A 24 -10.68 6.69 3.73
CA SER A 24 -10.40 5.44 4.47
C SER A 24 -8.91 5.19 4.65
N ASP A 25 -8.08 5.71 3.76
CA ASP A 25 -6.63 5.53 3.82
C ASP A 25 -5.97 6.27 4.99
N ARG A 26 -6.63 7.27 5.57
CA ARG A 26 -6.03 8.05 6.66
C ARG A 26 -5.60 7.21 7.85
N ALA A 27 -6.37 6.20 8.21
CA ALA A 27 -6.03 5.33 9.34
C ALA A 27 -4.70 4.60 9.11
N ILE A 28 -4.53 3.99 7.94
CA ILE A 28 -3.29 3.26 7.65
C ILE A 28 -2.11 4.21 7.44
N ILE A 29 -2.32 5.35 6.80
CA ILE A 29 -1.28 6.36 6.60
C ILE A 29 -0.73 6.83 7.95
N GLU A 30 -1.59 7.23 8.88
CA GLU A 30 -1.17 7.73 10.18
C GLU A 30 -0.47 6.65 11.01
N HIS A 31 -0.93 5.40 10.92
CA HIS A 31 -0.29 4.29 11.62
C HIS A 31 1.11 3.99 11.04
N VAL A 32 1.22 3.96 9.72
CA VAL A 32 2.48 3.66 9.04
C VAL A 32 3.50 4.78 9.25
N LYS A 33 3.10 6.03 9.39
CA LYS A 33 4.02 7.13 9.75
C LYS A 33 4.84 6.79 10.99
N GLN A 34 4.17 6.34 12.04
CA GLN A 34 4.84 5.99 13.29
C GLN A 34 5.73 4.75 13.12
N LEU A 35 5.21 3.72 12.50
CA LEU A 35 5.94 2.47 12.29
C LEU A 35 7.18 2.68 11.42
N ALA A 36 7.05 3.34 10.30
CA ALA A 36 8.14 3.58 9.37
C ALA A 36 9.22 4.49 9.96
N PHE A 37 8.82 5.47 10.75
CA PHE A 37 9.77 6.33 11.46
C PHE A 37 10.60 5.53 12.46
N LEU A 38 9.97 4.70 13.27
CA LEU A 38 10.66 3.89 14.28
C LEU A 38 11.54 2.81 13.65
N ALA A 39 11.05 2.14 12.62
CA ALA A 39 11.79 1.07 11.95
C ALA A 39 12.79 1.57 10.89
N LYS A 40 12.81 2.86 10.62
CA LYS A 40 13.62 3.48 9.54
C LYS A 40 13.34 2.82 8.19
N SER A 41 12.06 2.58 7.92
CA SER A 41 11.61 1.93 6.69
C SER A 41 11.61 2.91 5.52
N ARG A 42 11.73 2.34 4.30
CA ARG A 42 11.28 3.01 3.09
C ARG A 42 9.91 2.49 2.72
N LEU A 43 9.14 3.29 2.02
CA LEU A 43 7.77 2.95 1.65
C LEU A 43 7.60 2.83 0.14
N VAL A 44 6.77 1.88 -0.26
CA VAL A 44 6.19 1.83 -1.59
C VAL A 44 4.68 2.06 -1.41
N LEU A 45 4.20 3.21 -1.87
CA LEU A 45 2.78 3.57 -1.81
C LEU A 45 2.13 3.11 -3.10
N LEU A 46 1.27 2.10 -3.03
CA LEU A 46 0.67 1.47 -4.19
C LEU A 46 -0.84 1.71 -4.23
N HIS A 47 -1.32 2.28 -5.32
CA HIS A 47 -2.72 2.28 -5.67
C HIS A 47 -2.92 1.44 -6.92
N VAL A 48 -3.88 0.52 -6.89
CA VAL A 48 -4.23 -0.32 -8.04
C VAL A 48 -5.57 0.13 -8.58
N ALA A 49 -5.55 0.73 -9.76
CA ALA A 49 -6.76 1.11 -10.48
C ALA A 49 -7.33 -0.12 -11.20
N ASP A 50 -8.58 -0.43 -10.98
CA ASP A 50 -9.22 -1.61 -11.56
C ASP A 50 -9.71 -1.42 -13.01
N GLY A 51 -9.58 -0.21 -13.53
CA GLY A 51 -10.04 0.12 -14.88
C GLY A 51 -11.56 0.21 -15.02
N TRP A 52 -12.30 0.24 -13.93
CA TRP A 52 -13.76 0.33 -13.97
C TRP A 52 -14.25 1.59 -14.69
N ALA A 53 -13.65 2.72 -14.42
CA ALA A 53 -14.00 3.99 -15.08
C ALA A 53 -13.75 3.91 -16.58
N ALA A 54 -12.68 3.25 -16.99
CA ALA A 54 -12.35 3.03 -18.39
C ALA A 54 -13.43 2.23 -19.13
N ARG A 55 -13.93 1.17 -18.50
CA ARG A 55 -14.95 0.32 -19.10
C ARG A 55 -16.32 0.98 -19.16
N THR A 56 -16.57 1.90 -18.22
CA THR A 56 -17.89 2.53 -18.07
C THR A 56 -18.01 3.87 -18.79
N TYR A 57 -16.98 4.69 -18.75
CA TYR A 57 -17.04 6.10 -19.18
C TYR A 57 -16.08 6.49 -20.31
N GLY A 58 -15.21 5.59 -20.76
CA GLY A 58 -14.30 5.83 -21.88
C GLY A 58 -12.99 6.55 -21.52
N ARG A 59 -12.26 7.01 -22.55
CA ARG A 59 -10.88 7.51 -22.43
C ARG A 59 -10.72 8.77 -21.58
N ASP A 60 -11.66 9.70 -21.63
CA ASP A 60 -11.56 10.96 -20.88
C ASP A 60 -11.71 10.72 -19.38
N ALA A 61 -12.54 9.75 -19.00
CA ALA A 61 -12.67 9.34 -17.61
C ALA A 61 -11.40 8.64 -17.09
N ILE A 62 -10.72 7.85 -17.93
CA ILE A 62 -9.43 7.24 -17.60
C ILE A 62 -8.39 8.31 -17.31
N SER A 63 -8.25 9.29 -18.20
CA SER A 63 -7.24 10.35 -18.03
C SER A 63 -7.46 11.16 -16.78
N ARG A 64 -8.71 11.44 -16.43
CA ARG A 64 -9.07 12.14 -15.20
C ARG A 64 -8.75 11.33 -13.96
N GLU A 65 -9.13 10.06 -13.94
CA GLU A 65 -8.84 9.13 -12.85
C GLU A 65 -7.34 9.00 -12.62
N ILE A 66 -6.57 8.78 -13.68
CA ILE A 66 -5.10 8.70 -13.60
C ILE A 66 -4.51 9.98 -12.99
N SER A 67 -4.99 11.14 -13.44
CA SER A 67 -4.52 12.43 -12.95
C SER A 67 -4.84 12.61 -11.47
N GLU A 68 -6.06 12.29 -11.06
CA GLU A 68 -6.49 12.40 -9.67
C GLU A 68 -5.73 11.42 -8.77
N ASP A 69 -5.57 10.18 -9.18
CA ASP A 69 -4.85 9.16 -8.44
C ASP A 69 -3.37 9.52 -8.30
N THR A 70 -2.76 10.04 -9.36
CA THR A 70 -1.37 10.48 -9.34
C THR A 70 -1.16 11.64 -8.38
N VAL A 71 -2.03 12.64 -8.40
CA VAL A 71 -1.98 13.78 -7.47
C VAL A 71 -2.16 13.31 -6.03
N TYR A 72 -3.09 12.41 -5.80
CA TYR A 72 -3.34 11.85 -4.47
C TYR A 72 -2.09 11.12 -3.94
N LEU A 73 -1.52 10.22 -4.72
CA LEU A 73 -0.33 9.46 -4.33
C LEU A 73 0.87 10.38 -4.06
N GLU A 74 1.09 11.38 -4.90
CA GLU A 74 2.15 12.36 -4.70
C GLU A 74 1.95 13.21 -3.46
N THR A 75 0.71 13.54 -3.12
CA THR A 75 0.38 14.25 -1.89
C THR A 75 0.74 13.40 -0.68
N VAL A 76 0.33 12.14 -0.66
CA VAL A 76 0.67 11.21 0.44
C VAL A 76 2.18 10.98 0.52
N ARG A 77 2.85 10.78 -0.62
CA ARG A 77 4.30 10.64 -0.66
C ARG A 77 4.99 11.85 -0.02
N SER A 78 4.55 13.04 -0.36
CA SER A 78 5.11 14.28 0.21
C SER A 78 4.91 14.38 1.71
N GLU A 79 3.81 13.88 2.24
CA GLU A 79 3.59 13.83 3.69
C GLU A 79 4.65 12.96 4.39
N PHE A 80 4.99 11.81 3.82
CA PHE A 80 6.04 10.94 4.38
C PHE A 80 7.42 11.56 4.23
N GLU A 81 7.74 12.09 3.07
CA GLU A 81 9.04 12.74 2.82
C GLU A 81 9.28 13.93 3.78
N ALA A 82 8.24 14.70 4.10
CA ALA A 82 8.33 15.79 5.07
C ALA A 82 8.72 15.32 6.49
N LEU A 83 8.47 14.05 6.80
CA LEU A 83 8.86 13.41 8.06
C LEU A 83 10.23 12.71 7.97
N GLY A 84 10.92 12.80 6.85
CA GLY A 84 12.16 12.10 6.61
C GLY A 84 12.01 10.61 6.32
N ILE A 85 10.81 10.18 5.92
CA ILE A 85 10.52 8.79 5.55
C ILE A 85 10.57 8.67 4.03
N PRO A 86 11.56 7.95 3.45
CA PRO A 86 11.62 7.77 2.01
C PRO A 86 10.39 7.02 1.50
N ALA A 87 9.72 7.58 0.52
CA ALA A 87 8.51 6.99 -0.06
C ALA A 87 8.51 7.10 -1.58
N GLN A 88 8.11 6.03 -2.23
CA GLN A 88 7.91 5.93 -3.66
C GLN A 88 6.42 5.73 -3.93
N ALA A 89 5.86 6.50 -4.85
CA ALA A 89 4.45 6.39 -5.22
C ALA A 89 4.31 5.63 -6.55
N GLU A 90 3.44 4.64 -6.56
CA GLU A 90 3.23 3.77 -7.71
C GLU A 90 1.73 3.60 -8.00
N LEU A 91 1.37 3.83 -9.24
CA LEU A 91 0.04 3.57 -9.77
C LEU A 91 0.09 2.36 -10.69
N ALA A 92 -0.63 1.32 -10.34
CA ALA A 92 -0.72 0.09 -11.12
C ALA A 92 -2.13 -0.11 -11.68
N TYR A 93 -2.23 -0.95 -12.69
CA TYR A 93 -3.50 -1.30 -13.33
C TYR A 93 -3.66 -2.81 -13.33
N GLY A 94 -4.84 -3.29 -13.03
CA GLY A 94 -5.13 -4.70 -13.11
C GLY A 94 -5.93 -5.22 -11.91
N GLU A 95 -5.76 -6.48 -11.65
CA GLU A 95 -6.41 -7.13 -10.52
C GLU A 95 -5.60 -6.83 -9.23
N PRO A 96 -6.26 -6.25 -8.22
CA PRO A 96 -5.54 -5.73 -7.04
C PRO A 96 -4.65 -6.74 -6.34
N ALA A 97 -5.12 -7.94 -6.08
CA ALA A 97 -4.32 -8.94 -5.37
C ALA A 97 -3.08 -9.37 -6.19
N GLU A 98 -3.23 -9.55 -7.48
CA GLU A 98 -2.12 -9.92 -8.37
C GLU A 98 -1.05 -8.82 -8.42
N GLU A 99 -1.46 -7.58 -8.53
CA GLU A 99 -0.53 -6.44 -8.54
C GLU A 99 0.19 -6.30 -7.20
N ILE A 100 -0.52 -6.41 -6.09
CA ILE A 100 0.09 -6.35 -4.75
C ILE A 100 1.15 -7.44 -4.58
N ILE A 101 0.83 -8.68 -4.94
CA ILE A 101 1.76 -9.82 -4.85
C ILE A 101 3.00 -9.56 -5.71
N LYS A 102 2.79 -9.07 -6.93
CA LYS A 102 3.88 -8.72 -7.85
C LYS A 102 4.80 -7.66 -7.26
N TRP A 103 4.24 -6.57 -6.74
CA TRP A 103 5.02 -5.47 -6.17
C TRP A 103 5.78 -5.88 -4.92
N VAL A 104 5.20 -6.71 -4.06
CA VAL A 104 5.90 -7.28 -2.89
C VAL A 104 7.17 -8.00 -3.32
N ARG A 105 7.06 -8.84 -4.35
CA ARG A 105 8.20 -9.63 -4.86
C ARG A 105 9.24 -8.76 -5.56
N GLU A 106 8.81 -7.90 -6.47
CA GLU A 106 9.71 -7.07 -7.27
C GLU A 106 10.46 -6.04 -6.43
N LYS A 107 9.83 -5.46 -5.44
CA LYS A 107 10.45 -4.46 -4.56
C LYS A 107 11.10 -5.04 -3.31
N GLY A 108 10.98 -6.34 -3.08
CA GLY A 108 11.54 -6.97 -1.89
C GLY A 108 10.92 -6.44 -0.60
N CYS A 109 9.60 -6.20 -0.60
CA CYS A 109 8.92 -5.71 0.58
C CYS A 109 8.87 -6.79 1.66
N ASP A 110 9.10 -6.40 2.90
CA ASP A 110 9.10 -7.30 4.06
C ASP A 110 7.93 -7.06 5.02
N LEU A 111 7.05 -6.14 4.68
CA LEU A 111 5.75 -5.93 5.30
C LEU A 111 4.77 -5.37 4.28
N VAL A 112 3.52 -5.80 4.35
CA VAL A 112 2.41 -5.19 3.62
C VAL A 112 1.46 -4.55 4.63
N ALA A 113 1.12 -3.28 4.44
CA ALA A 113 0.16 -2.56 5.26
C ALA A 113 -1.08 -2.23 4.43
N MET A 114 -2.23 -2.67 4.88
CA MET A 114 -3.50 -2.55 4.17
C MET A 114 -4.60 -2.09 5.10
N SER A 115 -5.53 -1.29 4.60
CA SER A 115 -6.80 -1.04 5.28
C SER A 115 -7.84 -2.07 4.89
N THR A 116 -8.64 -2.49 5.85
CA THR A 116 -9.87 -3.22 5.54
C THR A 116 -10.99 -2.22 5.31
N HIS A 117 -11.83 -2.47 4.32
CA HIS A 117 -12.95 -1.57 4.02
C HIS A 117 -13.95 -1.56 5.16
N GLY A 118 -14.12 -0.38 5.79
CA GLY A 118 -14.92 -0.25 7.00
C GLY A 118 -16.41 -0.11 6.78
N HIS A 119 -16.91 0.28 5.61
CA HIS A 119 -18.29 0.77 5.54
C HIS A 119 -19.11 0.43 4.30
N ARG A 120 -18.57 -0.20 3.29
CA ARG A 120 -19.33 -0.57 2.07
C ARG A 120 -19.81 -2.01 2.07
N PHE A 121 -19.26 -2.84 2.90
CA PHE A 121 -19.62 -4.24 3.00
C PHE A 121 -19.93 -4.57 4.45
N LEU A 122 -21.01 -5.30 4.64
CA LEU A 122 -21.50 -5.72 5.93
C LEU A 122 -20.35 -6.08 6.87
N ALA A 123 -20.30 -5.36 7.96
CA ALA A 123 -19.18 -5.22 8.87
C ALA A 123 -18.71 -6.52 9.54
N ASP A 124 -19.33 -7.64 9.25
CA ASP A 124 -19.31 -8.71 10.21
C ASP A 124 -18.35 -9.82 9.90
N VAL A 125 -17.76 -9.94 8.71
CA VAL A 125 -17.24 -11.26 8.50
C VAL A 125 -15.93 -11.37 7.76
N PHE A 126 -15.52 -10.48 6.87
CA PHE A 126 -14.42 -10.85 6.03
C PHE A 126 -13.35 -9.77 5.85
N LEU A 127 -12.12 -10.17 6.12
CA LEU A 127 -10.99 -9.68 5.35
C LEU A 127 -11.42 -9.71 3.89
N GLY A 128 -11.41 -8.57 3.19
CA GLY A 128 -11.80 -8.50 1.79
C GLY A 128 -11.10 -9.57 0.94
N THR A 129 -11.67 -9.92 -0.17
CA THR A 129 -11.15 -10.93 -1.11
C THR A 129 -9.68 -10.67 -1.45
N THR A 130 -9.32 -9.40 -1.67
CA THR A 130 -7.94 -8.99 -1.97
C THR A 130 -6.99 -9.33 -0.82
N ALA A 131 -7.31 -8.95 0.41
CA ALA A 131 -6.46 -9.23 1.57
C ALA A 131 -6.30 -10.74 1.80
N THR A 132 -7.34 -11.51 1.61
CA THR A 132 -7.30 -12.97 1.74
C THR A 132 -6.37 -13.59 0.69
N ARG A 133 -6.49 -13.20 -0.57
CA ARG A 133 -5.62 -13.71 -1.65
C ARG A 133 -4.16 -13.32 -1.42
N VAL A 134 -3.90 -12.08 -1.05
CA VAL A 134 -2.54 -11.61 -0.76
C VAL A 134 -1.93 -12.43 0.38
N ARG A 135 -2.67 -12.61 1.46
CA ARG A 135 -2.21 -13.39 2.63
C ARG A 135 -1.80 -14.81 2.26
N HIS A 136 -2.53 -15.47 1.37
CA HIS A 136 -2.21 -16.83 0.95
C HIS A 136 -1.04 -16.92 -0.03
N SER A 137 -0.63 -15.82 -0.64
CA SER A 137 0.32 -15.81 -1.74
C SER A 137 1.68 -15.23 -1.41
N ILE A 138 1.83 -14.60 -0.27
CA ILE A 138 3.09 -13.99 0.17
C ILE A 138 3.56 -14.58 1.50
N ASN A 139 4.87 -14.50 1.73
CA ASN A 139 5.53 -15.02 2.93
C ASN A 139 5.98 -13.92 3.89
N VAL A 140 5.48 -12.70 3.71
CA VAL A 140 5.78 -11.58 4.59
C VAL A 140 4.56 -11.22 5.44
N PRO A 141 4.76 -10.61 6.62
CA PRO A 141 3.63 -10.19 7.45
C PRO A 141 2.72 -9.19 6.76
N ILE A 142 1.46 -9.22 7.12
CA ILE A 142 0.46 -8.24 6.66
C ILE A 142 -0.11 -7.53 7.88
N LEU A 143 0.00 -6.22 7.91
CA LEU A 143 -0.66 -5.36 8.87
C LEU A 143 -2.00 -4.94 8.30
N LEU A 144 -3.07 -5.38 8.94
CA LEU A 144 -4.43 -5.02 8.56
C LEU A 144 -5.01 -4.04 9.58
N LEU A 145 -5.43 -2.90 9.12
CA LEU A 145 -6.05 -1.89 9.95
C LEU A 145 -7.46 -1.58 9.45
N LYS A 146 -8.41 -1.61 10.38
CA LYS A 146 -9.79 -1.25 10.04
C LYS A 146 -9.85 0.25 9.73
N ALA A 147 -10.37 0.58 8.57
CA ALA A 147 -10.67 1.97 8.22
C ALA A 147 -11.76 2.51 9.16
N LYS A 148 -11.58 3.76 9.61
CA LYS A 148 -12.55 4.45 10.46
C LYS A 148 -13.59 5.20 9.64
#